data_a8da4436bec41fefda8188334ce0094e
#
_entry.id   a8da4436bec41fefda8188334ce0094e
#
_cell.length_a   1.000
_cell.length_b   1.000
_cell.length_c   1.000
_cell.angle_alpha   90.00
_cell.angle_beta   90.00
_cell.angle_gamma   90.00
#
_symmetry.space_group_name_H-M   'P 1'
#
loop_
_entity.id
_entity.type
_entity.pdbx_description
1 polymer ?
#
loop_
_entity_poly.entity_id
_entity_poly.type
_entity_poly.pdbx_seq_one_letter_code
_entity_poly.pdbx_strand_id
1 'polypeptide(L)'
;MSKTYIAPNATVLGDVRLGEGVNIWYGAVVRGDCGAIVLGEGSNIQDNCVVHSSRSLTESTVTVGAYCTVGHGAILHGCQIGDRCLIGMGAIVLDGAKLGDYCMVGAGAVVTGKTDAPEGSLLLGNPAKIVRSLTEEERQRIDKNAVHYMELAAEQFG
;
A
#
# COMPACT_ATOMS: atom_id res chain seq x y z
N MET A 1 9.99 2.66 -20.31
CA MET A 1 9.68 3.26 -19.00
C MET A 1 8.18 3.20 -18.78
N SER A 2 7.74 2.54 -17.73
CA SER A 2 6.31 2.47 -17.40
C SER A 2 5.83 3.82 -16.87
N LYS A 3 4.79 4.39 -17.48
CA LYS A 3 4.25 5.69 -17.10
C LYS A 3 3.54 5.59 -15.75
N THR A 4 3.71 6.60 -14.89
CA THR A 4 2.90 6.78 -13.68
C THR A 4 1.53 7.35 -14.05
N TYR A 5 0.47 6.82 -13.43
CA TYR A 5 -0.90 7.22 -13.70
C TYR A 5 -1.59 7.71 -12.42
N ILE A 6 -2.27 8.83 -12.50
CA ILE A 6 -3.03 9.42 -11.40
C ILE A 6 -4.42 9.75 -11.91
N ALA A 7 -5.45 9.17 -11.30
CA ALA A 7 -6.84 9.45 -11.66
C ALA A 7 -7.17 10.94 -11.49
N PRO A 8 -8.03 11.52 -12.35
CA PRO A 8 -8.27 12.96 -12.37
C PRO A 8 -8.86 13.52 -11.07
N ASN A 9 -9.51 12.70 -10.26
CA ASN A 9 -10.06 13.10 -8.96
C ASN A 9 -9.28 12.55 -7.75
N ALA A 10 -8.11 11.93 -7.97
CA ALA A 10 -7.19 11.61 -6.89
C ALA A 10 -6.46 12.87 -6.42
N THR A 11 -6.13 12.92 -5.14
CA THR A 11 -5.37 14.02 -4.53
C THR A 11 -3.99 13.55 -4.16
N VAL A 12 -2.96 14.13 -4.77
CA VAL A 12 -1.55 13.87 -4.42
C VAL A 12 -0.89 15.20 -4.11
N LEU A 13 -0.41 15.38 -2.89
CA LEU A 13 0.21 16.65 -2.48
C LEU A 13 1.34 16.45 -1.45
N GLY A 14 2.23 17.43 -1.34
CA GLY A 14 3.35 17.42 -0.41
C GLY A 14 4.55 16.62 -0.93
N ASP A 15 5.39 16.12 -0.01
CA ASP A 15 6.57 15.30 -0.35
C ASP A 15 6.13 13.87 -0.68
N VAL A 16 5.77 13.64 -1.93
CA VAL A 16 5.36 12.33 -2.45
C VAL A 16 6.29 11.92 -3.59
N ARG A 17 6.92 10.76 -3.45
CA ARG A 17 7.84 10.17 -4.43
C ARG A 17 7.23 8.90 -5.00
N LEU A 18 7.05 8.90 -6.32
CA LEU A 18 6.41 7.81 -7.05
C LEU A 18 7.43 7.10 -7.94
N GLY A 19 7.54 5.79 -7.80
CA GLY A 19 8.30 4.93 -8.70
C GLY A 19 7.63 4.80 -10.08
N GLU A 20 8.33 4.24 -11.05
CA GLU A 20 7.80 3.96 -12.37
C GLU A 20 6.57 3.03 -12.29
N GLY A 21 5.57 3.28 -13.12
CA GLY A 21 4.38 2.42 -13.19
C GLY A 21 3.45 2.48 -11.97
N VAL A 22 3.74 3.34 -10.98
CA VAL A 22 2.80 3.59 -9.88
C VAL A 22 1.48 4.11 -10.45
N ASN A 23 0.37 3.59 -9.92
CA ASN A 23 -0.95 4.04 -10.34
C ASN A 23 -1.86 4.32 -9.15
N ILE A 24 -2.49 5.51 -9.17
CA ILE A 24 -3.32 6.04 -8.09
C ILE A 24 -4.72 6.26 -8.63
N TRP A 25 -5.69 5.61 -8.01
CA TRP A 25 -7.05 5.48 -8.51
C TRP A 25 -8.02 6.53 -7.96
N TYR A 26 -9.27 6.43 -8.39
CA TYR A 26 -10.29 7.46 -8.15
C TYR A 26 -10.53 7.72 -6.66
N GLY A 27 -10.55 9.00 -6.31
CA GLY A 27 -10.83 9.43 -4.94
C GLY A 27 -9.75 9.11 -3.91
N ALA A 28 -8.64 8.50 -4.32
CA ALA A 28 -7.53 8.25 -3.41
C ALA A 28 -6.85 9.57 -2.97
N VAL A 29 -6.39 9.62 -1.72
CA VAL A 29 -5.69 10.76 -1.16
C VAL A 29 -4.31 10.32 -0.67
N VAL A 30 -3.26 10.85 -1.29
CA VAL A 30 -1.86 10.62 -0.92
C VAL A 30 -1.28 11.96 -0.49
N ARG A 31 -1.15 12.16 0.83
CA ARG A 31 -0.86 13.46 1.39
C ARG A 31 0.43 13.47 2.22
N GLY A 32 1.53 13.93 1.61
CA GLY A 32 2.87 14.03 2.19
C GLY A 32 3.18 15.38 2.82
N ASP A 33 2.21 16.01 3.50
CA ASP A 33 2.37 17.33 4.16
C ASP A 33 2.88 17.24 5.60
N CYS A 34 2.81 16.07 6.21
CA CYS A 34 3.30 15.81 7.56
C CYS A 34 4.58 14.95 7.58
N GLY A 35 4.84 14.22 6.54
CA GLY A 35 6.02 13.38 6.36
C GLY A 35 6.06 12.85 4.93
N ALA A 36 7.23 12.45 4.46
CA ALA A 36 7.43 11.94 3.12
C ALA A 36 6.62 10.65 2.88
N ILE A 37 6.12 10.48 1.67
CA ILE A 37 5.50 9.26 1.19
C ILE A 37 6.32 8.74 0.01
N VAL A 38 6.71 7.48 0.06
CA VAL A 38 7.44 6.81 -1.01
C VAL A 38 6.64 5.60 -1.47
N LEU A 39 6.25 5.59 -2.74
CA LEU A 39 5.57 4.48 -3.37
C LEU A 39 6.50 3.83 -4.40
N GLY A 40 6.82 2.57 -4.22
CA GLY A 40 7.72 1.80 -5.07
C GLY A 40 7.12 1.46 -6.43
N GLU A 41 7.99 1.10 -7.37
CA GLU A 41 7.66 0.73 -8.75
C GLU A 41 6.45 -0.22 -8.85
N GLY A 42 5.57 0.03 -9.80
CA GLY A 42 4.44 -0.85 -10.13
C GLY A 42 3.36 -0.97 -9.06
N SER A 43 3.48 -0.25 -7.95
CA SER A 43 2.49 -0.31 -6.88
C SER A 43 1.24 0.48 -7.21
N ASN A 44 0.08 -0.01 -6.72
CA ASN A 44 -1.19 0.65 -6.94
C ASN A 44 -1.86 1.06 -5.63
N ILE A 45 -2.43 2.26 -5.64
CA ILE A 45 -3.27 2.82 -4.57
C ILE A 45 -4.67 2.92 -5.12
N GLN A 46 -5.54 2.00 -4.72
CA GLN A 46 -6.86 1.86 -5.30
C GLN A 46 -7.84 2.92 -4.80
N ASP A 47 -9.07 2.85 -5.31
CA ASP A 47 -10.09 3.88 -5.12
C ASP A 47 -10.35 4.15 -3.64
N ASN A 48 -10.46 5.44 -3.29
CA ASN A 48 -10.76 5.94 -1.95
C ASN A 48 -9.77 5.54 -0.85
N CYS A 49 -8.56 5.11 -1.20
CA CYS A 49 -7.49 4.89 -0.22
C CYS A 49 -6.99 6.21 0.35
N VAL A 50 -6.49 6.16 1.59
CA VAL A 50 -5.80 7.29 2.22
C VAL A 50 -4.40 6.88 2.62
N VAL A 51 -3.40 7.66 2.20
CA VAL A 51 -1.99 7.49 2.60
C VAL A 51 -1.51 8.78 3.24
N HIS A 52 -1.17 8.72 4.52
CA HIS A 52 -0.78 9.90 5.30
C HIS A 52 0.11 9.53 6.50
N SER A 53 0.63 10.52 7.22
CA SER A 53 1.40 10.33 8.45
C SER A 53 1.22 11.50 9.41
N SER A 54 1.63 11.32 10.68
CA SER A 54 1.59 12.34 11.72
C SER A 54 2.87 13.16 11.79
N ARG A 55 2.77 14.46 12.11
CA ARG A 55 3.95 15.30 12.42
C ARG A 55 4.65 14.96 13.73
N SER A 56 3.97 14.25 14.63
CA SER A 56 4.44 14.02 15.99
C SER A 56 5.49 12.91 16.13
N LEU A 57 5.73 12.17 15.08
CA LEU A 57 6.68 11.05 15.09
C LEU A 57 8.01 11.49 14.45
N THR A 58 9.11 11.12 15.07
CA THR A 58 10.48 11.41 14.59
C THR A 58 10.80 10.75 13.24
N GLU A 59 10.01 9.77 12.82
CA GLU A 59 10.10 9.08 11.54
C GLU A 59 8.69 8.93 10.94
N SER A 60 8.12 10.03 10.48
CA SER A 60 6.75 10.07 9.94
C SER A 60 6.69 9.81 8.44
N THR A 61 7.49 8.89 7.94
CA THR A 61 7.50 8.49 6.54
C THR A 61 6.59 7.29 6.33
N VAL A 62 5.78 7.32 5.28
CA VAL A 62 5.12 6.12 4.76
C VAL A 62 5.96 5.57 3.62
N THR A 63 6.35 4.31 3.71
CA THR A 63 7.00 3.61 2.61
C THR A 63 6.14 2.43 2.17
N VAL A 64 5.92 2.35 0.88
CA VAL A 64 5.32 1.19 0.21
C VAL A 64 6.33 0.70 -0.81
N GLY A 65 6.73 -0.55 -0.72
CA GLY A 65 7.68 -1.17 -1.63
C GLY A 65 7.16 -1.29 -3.06
N ALA A 66 7.90 -2.02 -3.88
CA ALA A 66 7.55 -2.23 -5.28
C ALA A 66 6.47 -3.30 -5.44
N TYR A 67 5.66 -3.18 -6.49
CA TYR A 67 4.62 -4.14 -6.89
C TYR A 67 3.63 -4.48 -5.78
N CYS A 68 3.32 -3.51 -4.93
CA CYS A 68 2.31 -3.63 -3.88
C CYS A 68 0.91 -3.28 -4.40
N THR A 69 -0.09 -3.94 -3.83
CA THR A 69 -1.50 -3.58 -4.05
C THR A 69 -2.09 -3.05 -2.75
N VAL A 70 -2.60 -1.82 -2.77
CA VAL A 70 -3.37 -1.23 -1.68
C VAL A 70 -4.83 -1.17 -2.09
N GLY A 71 -5.61 -2.10 -1.54
CA GLY A 71 -7.01 -2.34 -1.92
C GLY A 71 -7.94 -1.20 -1.56
N HIS A 72 -9.07 -1.13 -2.27
CA HIS A 72 -10.06 -0.05 -2.18
C HIS A 72 -10.39 0.35 -0.73
N GLY A 73 -10.35 1.63 -0.43
CA GLY A 73 -10.70 2.18 0.87
C GLY A 73 -9.73 1.86 2.01
N ALA A 74 -8.57 1.28 1.73
CA ALA A 74 -7.56 1.05 2.76
C ALA A 74 -6.93 2.36 3.25
N ILE A 75 -6.44 2.35 4.49
CA ILE A 75 -5.77 3.50 5.11
C ILE A 75 -4.36 3.07 5.52
N LEU A 76 -3.36 3.77 5.00
CA LEU A 76 -1.96 3.63 5.40
C LEU A 76 -1.54 4.89 6.14
N HIS A 77 -1.12 4.75 7.39
CA HIS A 77 -0.75 5.88 8.21
C HIS A 77 0.56 5.62 8.95
N GLY A 78 1.64 6.34 8.59
CA GLY A 78 2.94 6.28 9.27
C GLY A 78 3.59 4.89 9.32
N CYS A 79 3.36 4.04 8.31
CA CYS A 79 3.77 2.65 8.31
C CYS A 79 4.82 2.35 7.23
N GLN A 80 5.48 1.20 7.37
CA GLN A 80 6.48 0.70 6.42
C GLN A 80 6.02 -0.64 5.86
N ILE A 81 5.89 -0.72 4.55
CA ILE A 81 5.42 -1.89 3.82
C ILE A 81 6.51 -2.29 2.82
N GLY A 82 6.95 -3.54 2.90
CA GLY A 82 7.94 -4.13 1.99
C GLY A 82 7.40 -4.32 0.58
N ASP A 83 8.16 -5.00 -0.25
CA ASP A 83 7.80 -5.26 -1.63
C ASP A 83 6.71 -6.33 -1.75
N ARG A 84 5.92 -6.26 -2.83
CA ARG A 84 4.97 -7.31 -3.20
C ARG A 84 3.99 -7.65 -2.07
N CYS A 85 3.53 -6.63 -1.36
CA CYS A 85 2.50 -6.78 -0.34
C CYS A 85 1.11 -6.53 -0.91
N LEU A 86 0.10 -7.20 -0.31
CA LEU A 86 -1.30 -6.94 -0.60
C LEU A 86 -1.99 -6.47 0.67
N ILE A 87 -2.49 -5.24 0.63
CA ILE A 87 -3.31 -4.67 1.70
C ILE A 87 -4.76 -4.78 1.26
N GLY A 88 -5.53 -5.58 2.00
CA GLY A 88 -6.92 -5.86 1.67
C GLY A 88 -7.83 -4.63 1.72
N MET A 89 -8.97 -4.71 1.03
CA MET A 89 -9.96 -3.63 0.98
C MET A 89 -10.40 -3.21 2.39
N GLY A 90 -10.40 -1.90 2.65
CA GLY A 90 -10.80 -1.33 3.94
C GLY A 90 -9.88 -1.65 5.12
N ALA A 91 -8.73 -2.25 4.88
CA ALA A 91 -7.75 -2.49 5.94
C ALA A 91 -7.11 -1.17 6.40
N ILE A 92 -6.67 -1.14 7.67
CA ILE A 92 -6.01 0.01 8.27
C ILE A 92 -4.65 -0.44 8.79
N VAL A 93 -3.58 0.24 8.36
CA VAL A 93 -2.21 0.01 8.84
C VAL A 93 -1.72 1.27 9.55
N LEU A 94 -1.47 1.15 10.86
CA LEU A 94 -1.21 2.28 11.74
C LEU A 94 0.28 2.61 11.88
N ASP A 95 0.54 3.80 12.42
CA ASP A 95 1.87 4.37 12.66
C ASP A 95 2.80 3.39 13.37
N GLY A 96 3.98 3.19 12.80
CA GLY A 96 5.02 2.32 13.35
C GLY A 96 4.92 0.85 12.95
N ALA A 97 3.82 0.42 12.31
CA ALA A 97 3.71 -0.93 11.79
C ALA A 97 4.73 -1.18 10.67
N LYS A 98 5.32 -2.38 10.69
CA LYS A 98 6.29 -2.84 9.70
C LYS A 98 5.83 -4.17 9.11
N LEU A 99 5.73 -4.22 7.81
CA LEU A 99 5.41 -5.43 7.05
C LEU A 99 6.60 -5.77 6.15
N GLY A 100 7.14 -6.97 6.30
CA GLY A 100 8.15 -7.51 5.39
C GLY A 100 7.57 -7.77 4.00
N ASP A 101 8.42 -8.18 3.07
CA ASP A 101 8.00 -8.48 1.70
C ASP A 101 6.94 -9.60 1.66
N TYR A 102 6.10 -9.59 0.65
CA TYR A 102 5.04 -10.60 0.48
C TYR A 102 4.11 -10.76 1.69
N CYS A 103 3.88 -9.71 2.46
CA CYS A 103 2.81 -9.75 3.46
C CYS A 103 1.44 -9.52 2.82
N MET A 104 0.44 -10.24 3.34
CA MET A 104 -0.95 -10.04 2.97
C MET A 104 -1.75 -9.64 4.21
N VAL A 105 -2.44 -8.52 4.12
CA VAL A 105 -3.37 -8.04 5.15
C VAL A 105 -4.79 -8.28 4.65
N GLY A 106 -5.58 -9.01 5.44
CA GLY A 106 -6.97 -9.30 5.08
C GLY A 106 -7.86 -8.06 5.02
N ALA A 107 -8.93 -8.13 4.24
CA ALA A 107 -9.91 -7.04 4.14
C ALA A 107 -10.46 -6.66 5.52
N GLY A 108 -10.56 -5.36 5.80
CA GLY A 108 -11.06 -4.84 7.07
C GLY A 108 -10.19 -5.08 8.29
N ALA A 109 -9.00 -5.66 8.14
CA ALA A 109 -8.08 -5.86 9.24
C ALA A 109 -7.48 -4.54 9.75
N VAL A 110 -7.13 -4.48 11.04
CA VAL A 110 -6.46 -3.32 11.66
C VAL A 110 -5.10 -3.73 12.18
N VAL A 111 -4.06 -3.34 11.46
CA VAL A 111 -2.65 -3.61 11.82
C VAL A 111 -2.16 -2.49 12.73
N THR A 112 -1.88 -2.84 13.99
CA THR A 112 -1.44 -1.86 15.00
C THR A 112 0.05 -1.53 14.88
N GLY A 113 0.46 -0.38 15.42
CA GLY A 113 1.81 0.16 15.32
C GLY A 113 2.92 -0.68 15.97
N LYS A 114 2.56 -1.68 16.78
CA LYS A 114 3.54 -2.62 17.37
C LYS A 114 3.83 -3.84 16.49
N THR A 115 3.16 -3.93 15.35
CA THR A 115 3.31 -5.05 14.43
C THR A 115 4.65 -4.95 13.70
N ASP A 116 5.42 -6.01 13.76
CA ASP A 116 6.62 -6.24 12.94
C ASP A 116 6.46 -7.63 12.32
N ALA A 117 5.88 -7.66 11.13
CA ALA A 117 5.54 -8.91 10.46
C ALA A 117 6.67 -9.36 9.53
N PRO A 118 7.21 -10.57 9.70
CA PRO A 118 8.22 -11.10 8.81
C PRO A 118 7.66 -11.35 7.41
N GLU A 119 8.57 -11.51 6.44
CA GLU A 119 8.24 -11.83 5.06
C GLU A 119 7.21 -12.97 4.97
N GLY A 120 6.26 -12.81 4.05
CA GLY A 120 5.29 -13.84 3.71
C GLY A 120 4.20 -14.06 4.76
N SER A 121 3.96 -13.12 5.67
CA SER A 121 2.93 -13.24 6.70
C SER A 121 1.53 -12.94 6.16
N LEU A 122 0.55 -13.74 6.57
CA LEU A 122 -0.88 -13.43 6.46
C LEU A 122 -1.37 -12.84 7.78
N LEU A 123 -1.88 -11.60 7.74
CA LEU A 123 -2.43 -10.88 8.89
C LEU A 123 -3.94 -10.74 8.75
N LEU A 124 -4.69 -11.17 9.75
CA LEU A 124 -6.17 -11.09 9.77
C LEU A 124 -6.67 -10.53 11.09
N GLY A 125 -7.79 -9.84 11.04
CA GLY A 125 -8.57 -9.45 12.21
C GLY A 125 -8.39 -8.00 12.66
N ASN A 126 -9.08 -7.67 13.75
CA ASN A 126 -9.01 -6.38 14.45
C ASN A 126 -8.95 -6.61 15.97
N PRO A 127 -7.78 -6.43 16.64
CA PRO A 127 -6.49 -6.15 16.04
C PRO A 127 -5.98 -7.33 15.17
N ALA A 128 -5.25 -7.00 14.10
CA ALA A 128 -4.72 -8.02 13.21
C ALA A 128 -3.65 -8.88 13.89
N LYS A 129 -3.65 -10.17 13.57
CA LYS A 129 -2.66 -11.14 14.03
C LYS A 129 -2.09 -11.89 12.83
N ILE A 130 -0.82 -12.26 12.92
CA ILE A 130 -0.20 -13.18 11.96
C ILE A 130 -0.80 -14.57 12.21
N VAL A 131 -1.49 -15.11 11.20
CA VAL A 131 -2.20 -16.40 11.34
C VAL A 131 -1.46 -17.56 10.69
N ARG A 132 -0.66 -17.30 9.65
CA ARG A 132 0.20 -18.28 8.96
C ARG A 132 1.09 -17.58 7.93
N SER A 133 1.97 -18.35 7.32
CA SER A 133 2.68 -17.92 6.11
C SER A 133 1.80 -18.03 4.88
N LEU A 134 2.09 -17.23 3.86
CA LEU A 134 1.45 -17.35 2.54
C LEU A 134 1.89 -18.62 1.82
N THR A 135 1.00 -19.17 1.03
CA THR A 135 1.32 -20.19 0.04
C THR A 135 2.00 -19.58 -1.17
N GLU A 136 2.68 -20.41 -1.98
CA GLU A 136 3.26 -19.96 -3.24
C GLU A 136 2.20 -19.43 -4.22
N GLU A 137 1.03 -20.04 -4.27
CA GLU A 137 -0.10 -19.58 -5.09
C GLU A 137 -0.59 -18.18 -4.68
N GLU A 138 -0.61 -17.89 -3.36
CA GLU A 138 -0.97 -16.57 -2.85
C GLU A 138 0.07 -15.51 -3.24
N ARG A 139 1.37 -15.83 -3.16
CA ARG A 139 2.45 -14.93 -3.64
C ARG A 139 2.30 -14.63 -5.12
N GLN A 140 2.11 -15.64 -5.96
CA GLN A 140 1.89 -15.47 -7.40
C GLN A 140 0.65 -14.63 -7.72
N ARG A 141 -0.40 -14.75 -6.91
CA ARG A 141 -1.61 -13.93 -7.05
C ARG A 141 -1.33 -12.46 -6.77
N ILE A 142 -0.51 -12.17 -5.76
CA ILE A 142 -0.07 -10.80 -5.45
C ILE A 142 0.67 -10.20 -6.65
N ASP A 143 1.64 -10.93 -7.20
CA ASP A 143 2.42 -10.47 -8.37
C ASP A 143 1.54 -10.19 -9.57
N LYS A 144 0.66 -11.12 -9.91
CA LYS A 144 -0.29 -10.95 -11.03
C LYS A 144 -1.22 -9.76 -10.84
N ASN A 145 -1.67 -9.52 -9.61
CA ASN A 145 -2.57 -8.41 -9.32
C ASN A 145 -1.91 -7.04 -9.53
N ALA A 146 -0.66 -6.88 -9.10
CA ALA A 146 0.08 -5.64 -9.32
C ALA A 146 0.29 -5.36 -10.82
N VAL A 147 0.70 -6.38 -11.59
CA VAL A 147 0.86 -6.26 -13.05
C VAL A 147 -0.47 -5.94 -13.73
N HIS A 148 -1.55 -6.61 -13.35
CA HIS A 148 -2.89 -6.34 -13.88
C HIS A 148 -3.32 -4.89 -13.67
N TYR A 149 -3.06 -4.31 -12.49
CA TYR A 149 -3.38 -2.91 -12.23
C TYR A 149 -2.54 -1.91 -13.02
N MET A 150 -1.29 -2.26 -13.35
CA MET A 150 -0.47 -1.45 -14.28
C MET A 150 -1.06 -1.44 -15.69
N GLU A 151 -1.49 -2.62 -16.20
CA GLU A 151 -2.14 -2.77 -17.50
C GLU A 151 -3.47 -2.02 -17.53
N LEU A 152 -4.31 -2.21 -16.53
CA LEU A 152 -5.60 -1.55 -16.40
C LEU A 152 -5.46 -0.01 -16.33
N ALA A 153 -4.44 0.50 -15.62
CA ALA A 153 -4.17 1.93 -15.55
C ALA A 153 -3.72 2.49 -16.91
N ALA A 154 -2.93 1.73 -17.67
CA ALA A 154 -2.53 2.11 -19.02
C ALA A 154 -3.74 2.17 -19.99
N GLU A 155 -4.68 1.25 -19.85
CA GLU A 155 -5.94 1.25 -20.63
C GLU A 155 -6.87 2.42 -20.24
N GLN A 156 -7.00 2.67 -18.93
CA GLN A 156 -7.96 3.63 -18.38
C GLN A 156 -7.47 5.08 -18.50
N PHE A 157 -6.18 5.34 -18.36
CA PHE A 157 -5.60 6.68 -18.27
C PHE A 157 -4.55 6.98 -19.36
N GLY A 158 -4.25 6.02 -20.19
CA GLY A 158 -3.22 6.09 -21.27
C GLY A 158 -3.71 6.70 -22.59
#